data_349e4d8045ce1bb48a8884eb799ea844
#
_entry.id   349e4d8045ce1bb48a8884eb799ea844
#
_cell.length_a   1.000
_cell.length_b   1.000
_cell.length_c   1.000
_cell.angle_alpha   90.00
_cell.angle_beta   90.00
_cell.angle_gamma   90.00
#
_symmetry.space_group_name_H-M   'P 1'
#
loop_
_entity.id
_entity.type
_entity.pdbx_description
1 polymer ?
#
loop_
_entity_poly.entity_id
_entity_poly.type
_entity_poly.pdbx_seq_one_letter_code
_entity_poly.pdbx_strand_id
1 'polypeptide(L)'
;MRLERMTCEEAARYFEKHDTVLLTIGCLENHGSHNVLGVDTLVPEKLLTMIEEKSEIASAPGIPYGVCEDMTNYPGTVSIGEDCMYMLLTRITEGLMRHGAKKIVFLNGHGGNIPTLNRVCIELSQKGALGAQINWWKLAGQLNPVWGGGHGGGEETAAMLAVDPSLVHFDKMREQEIGRAHV
;
A
#
# COMPACT_ATOMS: atom_id res chain seq x y z
N MET A 1 2.43 -8.51 -13.86
CA MET A 1 3.64 -9.39 -13.78
C MET A 1 4.34 -9.14 -12.45
N ARG A 2 4.87 -10.18 -11.79
CA ARG A 2 5.51 -10.05 -10.45
C ARG A 2 6.99 -10.35 -10.53
N LEU A 3 7.84 -9.41 -10.11
CA LEU A 3 9.31 -9.56 -10.17
C LEU A 3 9.80 -10.80 -9.38
N GLU A 4 9.17 -11.12 -8.26
CA GLU A 4 9.52 -12.31 -7.47
C GLU A 4 9.20 -13.66 -8.15
N ARG A 5 8.53 -13.63 -9.30
CA ARG A 5 8.21 -14.81 -10.13
C ARG A 5 8.99 -14.83 -11.43
N MET A 6 9.90 -13.87 -11.63
CA MET A 6 10.76 -13.79 -12.81
C MET A 6 12.12 -14.38 -12.52
N THR A 7 12.72 -14.98 -13.52
CA THR A 7 14.16 -15.22 -13.53
C THR A 7 14.92 -13.92 -13.76
N CYS A 8 16.23 -13.90 -13.50
CA CYS A 8 17.07 -12.73 -13.75
C CYS A 8 17.01 -12.27 -15.21
N GLU A 9 17.01 -13.22 -16.17
CA GLU A 9 16.93 -12.92 -17.60
C GLU A 9 15.56 -12.36 -18.01
N GLU A 10 14.47 -12.81 -17.38
CA GLU A 10 13.13 -12.26 -17.61
C GLU A 10 13.02 -10.84 -17.07
N ALA A 11 13.55 -10.59 -15.88
CA ALA A 11 13.61 -9.23 -15.31
C ALA A 11 14.46 -8.30 -16.20
N ALA A 12 15.61 -8.77 -16.71
CA ALA A 12 16.41 -7.97 -17.63
C ALA A 12 15.61 -7.59 -18.89
N ARG A 13 14.93 -8.57 -19.54
CA ARG A 13 14.06 -8.30 -20.69
C ARG A 13 12.90 -7.36 -20.40
N TYR A 14 12.37 -7.42 -19.16
CA TYR A 14 11.35 -6.46 -18.72
C TYR A 14 11.90 -5.04 -18.74
N PHE A 15 13.03 -4.79 -18.08
CA PHE A 15 13.63 -3.46 -17.97
C PHE A 15 14.23 -2.90 -19.29
N GLU A 16 14.45 -3.74 -20.30
CA GLU A 16 14.77 -3.28 -21.66
C GLU A 16 13.58 -2.55 -22.33
N LYS A 17 12.35 -2.91 -21.98
CA LYS A 17 11.12 -2.42 -22.62
C LYS A 17 10.29 -1.53 -21.73
N HIS A 18 10.39 -1.70 -20.42
CA HIS A 18 9.56 -1.04 -19.42
C HIS A 18 10.42 -0.44 -18.31
N ASP A 19 10.02 0.71 -17.82
CA ASP A 19 10.73 1.47 -16.79
C ASP A 19 9.87 1.73 -15.54
N THR A 20 8.69 1.13 -15.46
CA THR A 20 7.71 1.35 -14.39
C THR A 20 7.61 0.13 -13.49
N VAL A 21 7.65 0.32 -12.17
CA VAL A 21 7.42 -0.73 -11.17
C VAL A 21 6.38 -0.26 -10.17
N LEU A 22 5.40 -1.13 -9.87
CA LEU A 22 4.44 -0.96 -8.77
C LEU A 22 4.97 -1.60 -7.50
N LEU A 23 4.67 -0.98 -6.35
CA LEU A 23 4.96 -1.51 -5.03
C LEU A 23 3.78 -1.24 -4.10
N THR A 24 3.14 -2.29 -3.57
CA THR A 24 2.10 -2.15 -2.55
C THR A 24 2.72 -1.88 -1.18
N ILE A 25 2.15 -0.93 -0.46
CA ILE A 25 2.59 -0.56 0.89
C ILE A 25 1.37 -0.62 1.81
N GLY A 26 1.42 -1.51 2.77
CA GLY A 26 0.37 -1.72 3.76
C GLY A 26 0.72 -1.26 5.15
N CYS A 27 -0.06 -1.72 6.10
CA CYS A 27 0.18 -1.70 7.54
C CYS A 27 -0.49 -2.92 8.18
N LEU A 28 -0.04 -3.29 9.35
CA LEU A 28 -0.71 -4.26 10.20
C LEU A 28 -1.26 -3.53 11.41
N GLU A 29 -2.53 -3.13 11.35
CA GLU A 29 -3.14 -2.32 12.41
C GLU A 29 -4.61 -2.65 12.69
N ASN A 30 -5.09 -2.21 13.84
CA ASN A 30 -6.50 -2.36 14.24
C ASN A 30 -7.44 -1.58 13.30
N HIS A 31 -8.45 -2.25 12.75
CA HIS A 31 -9.52 -1.68 11.93
C HIS A 31 -10.91 -1.93 12.53
N GLY A 32 -11.02 -1.84 13.86
CA GLY A 32 -12.25 -2.12 14.58
C GLY A 32 -12.43 -3.60 14.88
N SER A 33 -13.57 -3.90 15.52
CA SER A 33 -13.89 -5.27 15.94
C SER A 33 -14.39 -6.16 14.80
N HIS A 34 -14.75 -5.55 13.66
CA HIS A 34 -15.39 -6.22 12.52
C HIS A 34 -14.45 -6.49 11.35
N ASN A 35 -13.34 -5.78 11.24
CA ASN A 35 -12.34 -6.00 10.22
C ASN A 35 -11.09 -6.70 10.77
N VAL A 36 -10.35 -7.35 9.89
CA VAL A 36 -9.05 -7.95 10.21
C VAL A 36 -7.95 -6.89 10.25
N LEU A 37 -6.82 -7.21 10.89
CA LEU A 37 -5.67 -6.30 11.00
C LEU A 37 -4.99 -5.98 9.66
N GLY A 38 -5.20 -6.80 8.64
CA GLY A 38 -4.51 -6.73 7.36
C GLY A 38 -5.21 -5.89 6.29
N VAL A 39 -6.21 -5.09 6.61
CA VAL A 39 -6.97 -4.27 5.62
C VAL A 39 -6.05 -3.52 4.69
N ASP A 40 -5.10 -2.76 5.25
CA ASP A 40 -4.17 -1.91 4.52
C ASP A 40 -3.21 -2.66 3.59
N THR A 41 -3.05 -3.95 3.80
CA THR A 41 -2.23 -4.81 2.94
C THR A 41 -3.09 -5.54 1.92
N LEU A 42 -4.21 -6.12 2.35
CA LEU A 42 -5.05 -6.98 1.52
C LEU A 42 -5.77 -6.21 0.41
N VAL A 43 -6.24 -4.98 0.71
CA VAL A 43 -6.92 -4.15 -0.30
C VAL A 43 -5.95 -3.72 -1.42
N PRO A 44 -4.78 -3.12 -1.14
CA PRO A 44 -3.81 -2.83 -2.20
C PRO A 44 -3.36 -4.06 -3.01
N GLU A 45 -3.18 -5.21 -2.37
CA GLU A 45 -2.83 -6.45 -3.07
C GLU A 45 -3.95 -6.93 -4.01
N LYS A 46 -5.21 -6.78 -3.62
CA LYS A 46 -6.35 -7.06 -4.49
C LYS A 46 -6.38 -6.12 -5.69
N LEU A 47 -6.19 -4.81 -5.44
CA LEU A 47 -6.11 -3.81 -6.52
C LEU A 47 -4.93 -4.09 -7.45
N LEU A 48 -3.76 -4.46 -6.91
CA LEU A 48 -2.60 -4.87 -7.71
C LEU A 48 -2.95 -6.04 -8.63
N THR A 49 -3.63 -7.06 -8.12
CA THR A 49 -4.06 -8.21 -8.93
C THR A 49 -4.94 -7.78 -10.10
N MET A 50 -5.88 -6.85 -9.86
CA MET A 50 -6.75 -6.31 -10.92
C MET A 50 -5.98 -5.47 -11.95
N ILE A 51 -4.92 -4.77 -11.51
CA ILE A 51 -4.03 -4.01 -12.41
C ILE A 51 -3.21 -4.98 -13.28
N GLU A 52 -2.69 -6.06 -12.70
CA GLU A 52 -1.92 -7.08 -13.42
C GLU A 52 -2.72 -7.76 -14.54
N GLU A 53 -4.03 -7.93 -14.37
CA GLU A 53 -4.92 -8.46 -15.41
C GLU A 53 -5.07 -7.54 -16.63
N LYS A 54 -4.79 -6.24 -16.46
CA LYS A 54 -5.07 -5.19 -17.45
C LYS A 54 -3.82 -4.47 -17.96
N SER A 55 -2.65 -4.80 -17.43
CA SER A 55 -1.41 -4.11 -17.78
C SER A 55 -0.20 -5.05 -17.76
N GLU A 56 0.85 -4.64 -18.47
CA GLU A 56 2.14 -5.32 -18.47
C GLU A 56 3.13 -4.71 -17.45
N ILE A 57 2.63 -3.89 -16.52
CA ILE A 57 3.47 -3.28 -15.49
C ILE A 57 3.90 -4.36 -14.49
N ALA A 58 5.19 -4.42 -14.20
CA ALA A 58 5.70 -5.32 -13.15
C ALA A 58 5.49 -4.71 -11.76
N SER A 59 5.25 -5.59 -10.79
CA SER A 59 5.25 -5.25 -9.38
C SER A 59 6.45 -5.87 -8.65
N ALA A 60 6.98 -5.17 -7.66
CA ALA A 60 7.87 -5.74 -6.65
C ALA A 60 7.04 -6.33 -5.49
N PRO A 61 7.61 -7.24 -4.67
CA PRO A 61 6.95 -7.76 -3.49
C PRO A 61 6.46 -6.64 -2.56
N GLY A 62 5.20 -6.72 -2.12
CA GLY A 62 4.59 -5.72 -1.26
C GLY A 62 5.19 -5.69 0.14
N ILE A 63 5.03 -4.57 0.84
CA ILE A 63 5.50 -4.36 2.21
C ILE A 63 4.26 -4.33 3.12
N PRO A 64 4.04 -5.37 3.97
CA PRO A 64 2.84 -5.48 4.81
C PRO A 64 2.93 -4.74 6.14
N TYR A 65 3.99 -3.99 6.38
CA TYR A 65 4.22 -3.19 7.58
C TYR A 65 4.38 -1.72 7.22
N GLY A 66 3.83 -0.85 8.07
CA GLY A 66 3.82 0.59 7.87
C GLY A 66 4.11 1.37 9.15
N VAL A 67 3.72 2.64 9.13
CA VAL A 67 3.88 3.60 10.23
C VAL A 67 2.52 3.86 10.87
N CYS A 68 2.25 3.26 12.02
CA CYS A 68 0.97 3.35 12.75
C CYS A 68 1.21 3.49 14.26
N GLU A 69 2.06 4.46 14.64
CA GLU A 69 2.48 4.66 16.04
C GLU A 69 1.30 4.89 16.99
N ASP A 70 0.27 5.61 16.53
CA ASP A 70 -0.91 5.94 17.32
C ASP A 70 -1.79 4.73 17.66
N MET A 71 -1.59 3.62 16.94
CA MET A 71 -2.41 2.41 17.06
C MET A 71 -1.69 1.25 17.78
N THR A 72 -0.46 1.45 18.22
CA THR A 72 0.38 0.39 18.82
C THR A 72 -0.17 -0.16 20.14
N ASN A 73 -1.10 0.53 20.80
CA ASN A 73 -1.80 0.06 22.00
C ASN A 73 -2.85 -1.04 21.71
N TYR A 74 -3.22 -1.24 20.44
CA TYR A 74 -4.17 -2.28 20.07
C TYR A 74 -3.44 -3.59 19.77
N PRO A 75 -3.89 -4.72 20.36
CA PRO A 75 -3.25 -6.02 20.15
C PRO A 75 -3.16 -6.39 18.66
N GLY A 76 -1.96 -6.78 18.22
CA GLY A 76 -1.69 -7.18 16.84
C GLY A 76 -1.26 -6.05 15.92
N THR A 77 -1.39 -4.79 16.33
CA THR A 77 -0.83 -3.64 15.58
C THR A 77 0.69 -3.61 15.71
N VAL A 78 1.37 -3.45 14.57
CA VAL A 78 2.84 -3.40 14.51
C VAL A 78 3.28 -2.22 13.63
N SER A 79 3.86 -1.21 14.25
CA SER A 79 4.52 -0.12 13.55
C SER A 79 6.01 -0.41 13.39
N ILE A 80 6.57 -0.10 12.22
CA ILE A 80 8.02 -0.18 11.98
C ILE A 80 8.72 1.18 12.14
N GLY A 81 7.94 2.25 12.35
CA GLY A 81 8.43 3.62 12.45
C GLY A 81 8.88 4.23 11.12
N GLU A 82 8.88 5.57 11.09
CA GLU A 82 9.20 6.33 9.87
C GLU A 82 10.62 6.08 9.36
N ASP A 83 11.60 6.06 10.26
CA ASP A 83 13.02 5.90 9.88
C ASP A 83 13.28 4.53 9.26
N CYS A 84 12.72 3.47 9.83
CA CYS A 84 12.86 2.12 9.28
C CYS A 84 12.19 2.01 7.92
N MET A 85 10.96 2.51 7.79
CA MET A 85 10.22 2.51 6.52
C MET A 85 10.97 3.32 5.45
N TYR A 86 11.45 4.51 5.79
CA TYR A 86 12.21 5.35 4.88
C TYR A 86 13.47 4.63 4.38
N MET A 87 14.25 4.04 5.29
CA MET A 87 15.48 3.32 4.93
C MET A 87 15.18 2.10 4.05
N LEU A 88 14.15 1.33 4.38
CA LEU A 88 13.71 0.17 3.59
C LEU A 88 13.34 0.58 2.16
N LEU A 89 12.45 1.57 2.02
CA LEU A 89 11.98 2.06 0.72
C LEU A 89 13.11 2.64 -0.12
N THR A 90 14.03 3.41 0.50
CA THR A 90 15.19 3.94 -0.18
C THR A 90 16.04 2.82 -0.77
N ARG A 91 16.35 1.77 -0.01
CA ARG A 91 17.16 0.63 -0.50
C ARG A 91 16.46 -0.16 -1.60
N ILE A 92 15.17 -0.39 -1.49
CA ILE A 92 14.39 -1.08 -2.52
C ILE A 92 14.38 -0.26 -3.82
N THR A 93 14.06 1.03 -3.73
CA THR A 93 13.97 1.89 -4.92
C THR A 93 15.31 2.09 -5.60
N GLU A 94 16.39 2.26 -4.85
CA GLU A 94 17.77 2.30 -5.39
C GLU A 94 18.14 1.00 -6.10
N GLY A 95 17.71 -0.15 -5.56
CA GLY A 95 17.88 -1.46 -6.20
C GLY A 95 17.15 -1.53 -7.54
N LEU A 96 15.89 -1.14 -7.57
CA LEU A 96 15.07 -1.13 -8.79
C LEU A 96 15.63 -0.16 -9.85
N MET A 97 16.06 1.03 -9.44
CA MET A 97 16.65 2.03 -10.34
C MET A 97 17.94 1.53 -11.01
N ARG A 98 18.78 0.80 -10.29
CA ARG A 98 20.00 0.20 -10.87
C ARG A 98 19.73 -0.75 -12.02
N HIS A 99 18.55 -1.34 -12.06
CA HIS A 99 18.13 -2.27 -13.10
C HIS A 99 17.26 -1.65 -14.18
N GLY A 100 17.00 -0.34 -14.13
CA GLY A 100 16.31 0.40 -15.19
C GLY A 100 14.94 0.96 -14.82
N ALA A 101 14.45 0.79 -13.60
CA ALA A 101 13.23 1.45 -13.16
C ALA A 101 13.44 2.98 -13.12
N LYS A 102 12.58 3.72 -13.83
CA LYS A 102 12.55 5.18 -13.82
C LYS A 102 11.24 5.75 -13.26
N LYS A 103 10.26 4.89 -13.07
CA LYS A 103 8.95 5.24 -12.51
C LYS A 103 8.60 4.21 -11.45
N ILE A 104 8.50 4.65 -10.20
CA ILE A 104 8.14 3.80 -9.07
C ILE A 104 6.85 4.32 -8.49
N VAL A 105 5.80 3.50 -8.53
CA VAL A 105 4.46 3.85 -8.08
C VAL A 105 4.13 3.05 -6.83
N PHE A 106 3.92 3.74 -5.72
CA PHE A 106 3.50 3.16 -4.46
C PHE A 106 1.96 3.09 -4.42
N LEU A 107 1.41 1.88 -4.41
CA LEU A 107 0.00 1.66 -4.16
C LEU A 107 -0.18 1.53 -2.65
N ASN A 108 -0.51 2.65 -2.02
CA ASN A 108 -0.54 2.78 -0.57
C ASN A 108 -1.90 2.40 0.01
N GLY A 109 -1.88 1.57 1.06
CA GLY A 109 -3.05 1.15 1.82
C GLY A 109 -3.28 1.94 3.11
N HIS A 110 -2.27 2.67 3.62
CA HIS A 110 -2.29 3.22 4.97
C HIS A 110 -1.94 4.72 5.04
N GLY A 111 -2.73 5.47 5.82
CA GLY A 111 -2.57 6.92 5.95
C GLY A 111 -1.25 7.36 6.58
N GLY A 112 -0.79 6.66 7.61
CA GLY A 112 0.46 6.96 8.30
C GLY A 112 1.72 6.82 7.44
N ASN A 113 1.63 6.10 6.32
CA ASN A 113 2.76 5.94 5.39
C ASN A 113 3.00 7.20 4.52
N ILE A 114 1.99 8.07 4.38
CA ILE A 114 2.03 9.21 3.44
C ILE A 114 3.26 10.11 3.61
N PRO A 115 3.63 10.55 4.84
CA PRO A 115 4.79 11.44 5.00
C PRO A 115 6.09 10.79 4.48
N THR A 116 6.34 9.54 4.84
CA THR A 116 7.52 8.79 4.40
C THR A 116 7.53 8.57 2.89
N LEU A 117 6.39 8.21 2.30
CA LEU A 117 6.24 8.04 0.85
C LEU A 117 6.47 9.35 0.10
N ASN A 118 5.97 10.48 0.60
CA ASN A 118 6.25 11.81 0.04
C ASN A 118 7.74 12.10 0.00
N ARG A 119 8.44 11.87 1.11
CA ARG A 119 9.89 12.05 1.20
C ARG A 119 10.62 11.21 0.16
N VAL A 120 10.29 9.92 0.06
CA VAL A 120 10.91 9.00 -0.92
C VAL A 120 10.61 9.45 -2.35
N CYS A 121 9.39 9.87 -2.67
CA CYS A 121 9.04 10.37 -4.00
C CYS A 121 9.84 11.62 -4.39
N ILE A 122 10.06 12.55 -3.46
CA ILE A 122 10.88 13.74 -3.68
C ILE A 122 12.34 13.34 -3.98
N GLU A 123 12.90 12.42 -3.21
CA GLU A 123 14.28 11.96 -3.42
C GLU A 123 14.44 11.19 -4.75
N LEU A 124 13.46 10.40 -5.15
CA LEU A 124 13.44 9.75 -6.46
C LEU A 124 13.49 10.80 -7.58
N SER A 125 12.71 11.88 -7.45
CA SER A 125 12.72 12.99 -8.42
C SER A 125 14.09 13.67 -8.49
N GLN A 126 14.74 13.90 -7.36
CA GLN A 126 16.10 14.46 -7.31
C GLN A 126 17.15 13.54 -7.96
N LYS A 127 16.91 12.23 -7.96
CA LYS A 127 17.75 11.21 -8.60
C LYS A 127 17.37 10.95 -10.07
N GLY A 128 16.43 11.72 -10.65
CA GLY A 128 15.99 11.60 -12.04
C GLY A 128 14.98 10.50 -12.33
N ALA A 129 14.31 9.98 -11.29
CA ALA A 129 13.22 9.03 -11.42
C ALA A 129 11.89 9.67 -10.98
N LEU A 130 10.77 9.16 -11.47
CA LEU A 130 9.44 9.53 -11.01
C LEU A 130 9.05 8.65 -9.81
N GLY A 131 8.83 9.25 -8.65
CA GLY A 131 8.10 8.65 -7.54
C GLY A 131 6.66 9.15 -7.52
N ALA A 132 5.70 8.24 -7.39
CA ALA A 132 4.29 8.58 -7.22
C ALA A 132 3.65 7.69 -6.16
N GLN A 133 2.67 8.22 -5.41
CA GLN A 133 1.86 7.42 -4.51
C GLN A 133 0.38 7.52 -4.87
N ILE A 134 -0.30 6.39 -4.84
CA ILE A 134 -1.73 6.26 -5.00
C ILE A 134 -2.30 5.82 -3.66
N ASN A 135 -3.00 6.72 -2.99
CA ASN A 135 -3.75 6.43 -1.77
C ASN A 135 -5.15 5.99 -2.21
N TRP A 136 -5.39 4.68 -2.24
CA TRP A 136 -6.58 4.12 -2.90
C TRP A 136 -7.90 4.68 -2.37
N TRP A 137 -8.01 4.87 -1.05
CA TRP A 137 -9.24 5.41 -0.42
C TRP A 137 -9.50 6.87 -0.83
N LYS A 138 -8.46 7.69 -1.00
CA LYS A 138 -8.61 9.06 -1.50
C LYS A 138 -9.10 9.08 -2.93
N LEU A 139 -8.57 8.18 -3.77
CA LEU A 139 -9.02 8.03 -5.15
C LEU A 139 -10.47 7.54 -5.20
N ALA A 140 -10.84 6.56 -4.38
CA ALA A 140 -12.21 6.08 -4.27
C ALA A 140 -13.19 7.21 -3.92
N GLY A 141 -12.88 8.02 -2.89
CA GLY A 141 -13.70 9.16 -2.49
C GLY A 141 -13.80 10.26 -3.56
N GLN A 142 -12.76 10.44 -4.40
CA GLN A 142 -12.83 11.35 -5.55
C GLN A 142 -13.72 10.82 -6.67
N LEU A 143 -13.73 9.51 -6.91
CA LEU A 143 -14.59 8.88 -7.90
C LEU A 143 -16.06 8.91 -7.49
N ASN A 144 -16.34 8.69 -6.22
CA ASN A 144 -17.67 8.79 -5.64
C ASN A 144 -17.60 9.21 -4.17
N PRO A 145 -18.11 10.38 -3.77
CA PRO A 145 -18.08 10.84 -2.39
C PRO A 145 -18.71 9.91 -1.36
N VAL A 146 -19.66 9.05 -1.78
CA VAL A 146 -20.27 8.01 -0.91
C VAL A 146 -19.25 6.94 -0.50
N TRP A 147 -18.17 6.79 -1.27
CA TRP A 147 -17.06 5.87 -0.97
C TRP A 147 -15.97 6.52 -0.11
N GLY A 148 -16.18 7.72 0.35
CA GLY A 148 -15.35 8.32 1.38
C GLY A 148 -15.79 7.85 2.76
N GLY A 149 -14.84 7.64 3.64
CA GLY A 149 -15.10 7.21 5.02
C GLY A 149 -13.96 7.62 5.92
N GLY A 150 -13.43 6.70 6.65
CA GLY A 150 -12.29 6.91 7.54
C GLY A 150 -11.80 5.57 8.07
N HIS A 151 -10.80 5.61 8.90
CA HIS A 151 -10.16 4.44 9.45
C HIS A 151 -11.17 3.43 10.06
N GLY A 152 -11.13 2.17 9.60
CA GLY A 152 -12.13 1.15 9.95
C GLY A 152 -13.53 1.42 9.43
N GLY A 153 -13.68 2.37 8.50
CA GLY A 153 -14.96 2.88 8.02
C GLY A 153 -15.60 2.03 6.90
N GLY A 154 -16.66 2.64 6.31
CA GLY A 154 -17.48 1.94 5.33
C GLY A 154 -16.74 1.59 4.03
N GLU A 155 -15.83 2.46 3.54
CA GLU A 155 -15.06 2.20 2.33
C GLU A 155 -14.06 1.05 2.51
N GLU A 156 -13.37 0.99 3.65
CA GLU A 156 -12.45 -0.10 3.94
C GLU A 156 -13.18 -1.41 4.15
N THR A 157 -14.32 -1.37 4.85
CA THR A 157 -15.19 -2.54 5.03
C THR A 157 -15.73 -3.04 3.69
N ALA A 158 -16.20 -2.14 2.81
CA ALA A 158 -16.67 -2.50 1.47
C ALA A 158 -15.55 -3.07 0.59
N ALA A 159 -14.34 -2.49 0.68
CA ALA A 159 -13.17 -3.01 -0.03
C ALA A 159 -12.80 -4.41 0.48
N MET A 160 -12.84 -4.66 1.79
CA MET A 160 -12.59 -5.99 2.36
C MET A 160 -13.65 -7.02 1.94
N LEU A 161 -14.93 -6.64 1.83
CA LEU A 161 -15.96 -7.51 1.26
C LEU A 161 -15.66 -7.91 -0.19
N ALA A 162 -15.03 -7.01 -0.97
CA ALA A 162 -14.58 -7.32 -2.33
C ALA A 162 -13.28 -8.14 -2.38
N VAL A 163 -12.47 -8.11 -1.33
CA VAL A 163 -11.29 -8.96 -1.17
C VAL A 163 -11.70 -10.38 -0.79
N ASP A 164 -12.35 -10.51 0.36
CA ASP A 164 -12.86 -11.76 0.92
C ASP A 164 -13.93 -11.46 1.99
N PRO A 165 -15.23 -11.73 1.72
CA PRO A 165 -16.30 -11.48 2.69
C PRO A 165 -16.15 -12.22 4.02
N SER A 166 -15.43 -13.34 4.05
CA SER A 166 -15.23 -14.12 5.28
C SER A 166 -14.32 -13.42 6.30
N LEU A 167 -13.60 -12.38 5.88
CA LEU A 167 -12.72 -11.56 6.73
C LEU A 167 -13.44 -10.36 7.37
N VAL A 168 -14.74 -10.15 7.07
CA VAL A 168 -15.56 -9.09 7.66
C VAL A 168 -16.57 -9.71 8.62
N HIS A 169 -16.51 -9.32 9.89
CA HIS A 169 -17.31 -9.89 10.98
C HIS A 169 -18.37 -8.90 11.47
N PHE A 170 -19.45 -8.71 10.73
CA PHE A 170 -20.54 -7.78 11.09
C PHE A 170 -21.18 -8.07 12.46
N ASP A 171 -21.21 -9.34 12.87
CA ASP A 171 -21.68 -9.78 14.18
C ASP A 171 -20.85 -9.23 15.35
N LYS A 172 -19.60 -8.83 15.09
CA LYS A 172 -18.69 -8.24 16.07
C LYS A 172 -18.65 -6.71 16.01
N MET A 173 -19.35 -6.10 15.04
CA MET A 173 -19.35 -4.64 14.88
C MET A 173 -19.86 -3.96 16.16
N ARG A 174 -19.06 -3.03 16.68
CA ARG A 174 -19.40 -2.20 17.86
C ARG A 174 -18.97 -0.77 17.56
N GLU A 175 -19.66 0.19 18.17
CA GLU A 175 -19.17 1.55 18.21
C GLU A 175 -17.86 1.58 19.01
N GLN A 176 -16.76 1.86 18.34
CA GLN A 176 -15.43 2.00 18.95
C GLN A 176 -14.86 3.35 18.55
N GLU A 177 -14.35 4.09 19.52
CA GLU A 177 -13.38 5.14 19.21
C GLU A 177 -12.07 4.45 18.78
N ILE A 178 -11.93 4.25 17.49
CA ILE A 178 -10.69 3.78 16.90
C ILE A 178 -9.89 5.02 16.56
N GLY A 179 -8.97 5.40 17.43
CA GLY A 179 -8.02 6.49 17.23
C GLY A 179 -8.57 7.73 16.50
N ARG A 180 -8.00 8.87 16.68
CA ARG A 180 -8.33 10.01 15.82
C ARG A 180 -7.74 9.72 14.44
N ALA A 181 -8.60 9.46 13.48
CA ALA A 181 -8.18 9.46 12.08
C ALA A 181 -7.46 10.77 11.80
N HIS A 182 -6.18 10.70 11.51
CA HIS A 182 -5.49 11.86 10.98
C HIS A 182 -6.03 12.12 9.59
N VAL A 183 -6.79 13.20 9.49
CA VAL A 183 -7.31 13.75 8.24
C VAL A 183 -6.16 14.29 7.39
#